data_68694fddfec5a8a04816950333975ee0
#
_entry.id   68694fddfec5a8a04816950333975ee0
#
_cell.length_a   1.000
_cell.length_b   1.000
_cell.length_c   1.000
_cell.angle_alpha   90.00
_cell.angle_beta   90.00
_cell.angle_gamma   90.00
#
_symmetry.space_group_name_H-M   'P 1'
#
loop_
_entity.id
_entity.type
_entity.pdbx_description
1 polymer ?
#
loop_
_entity_poly.entity_id
_entity_poly.type
_entity_poly.pdbx_seq_one_letter_code
_entity_poly.pdbx_strand_id
1 'polypeptide(L)'
;MKKPIIYATILAIIILSSVVVCYSQNWFQPTKEEPKFQPLQSNALEIYGNANMDSAIDQDDVTYITKIINGDANATAFADANNDGIIDQADKDQINAIIDGTASQLILLDGNGELITVSLPVNRIVIEYIQNAELVRILELEDEVVGCDFCVDKLKSIYFPENAASIVSVGQMYNPDYEAVLSLNPDVLLSFSNAASTIAEKASKLPGVDVVFLGLYYPNVTNPEDSAFMQGILKAGYIFDRVPQATEYANWLLDLTNIISTKAATLTEEQKQTVFLTNYPYAASATIKAYATVDTLGQVCILSGGENIAKSLPTYLSASSANVDAEWLIDQDPDFIFLHTVHYTFSGVTYADPAQGLDVDDPASMATCLESYISQPMFADLTAVQNNHVYIIAGDFRNNAMGGVLGAVYLAKTLYPDLYSDLNPQTIHQDYITQFLRLDYNLDEKGVFLYPALTIDGDTVGYPNGSS
;
A
#
# COMPACT_ATOMS: atom_id res chain seq x y z
N MET A 1 -59.35 38.85 1.96
CA MET A 1 -58.03 38.25 2.00
C MET A 1 -57.70 37.69 3.39
N LYS A 2 -58.33 36.58 3.84
CA LYS A 2 -58.03 35.88 5.14
C LYS A 2 -58.25 34.36 5.06
N LYS A 3 -58.25 33.72 3.86
CA LYS A 3 -58.48 32.28 3.71
C LYS A 3 -57.25 31.34 3.64
N PRO A 4 -56.00 31.77 3.32
CA PRO A 4 -54.89 30.82 3.27
C PRO A 4 -54.31 30.42 4.64
N ILE A 5 -54.49 31.23 5.69
CA ILE A 5 -53.91 30.94 7.01
C ILE A 5 -54.67 29.81 7.75
N ILE A 6 -55.97 29.72 7.55
CA ILE A 6 -56.80 28.69 8.20
C ILE A 6 -56.45 27.29 7.66
N TYR A 7 -56.19 27.14 6.37
CA TYR A 7 -55.83 25.85 5.76
C TYR A 7 -54.43 25.36 6.17
N ALA A 8 -53.48 26.30 6.34
CA ALA A 8 -52.15 25.94 6.81
C ALA A 8 -52.16 25.48 8.27
N THR A 9 -53.02 26.10 9.12
CA THR A 9 -53.15 25.73 10.54
C THR A 9 -53.86 24.37 10.70
N ILE A 10 -54.86 24.09 9.87
CA ILE A 10 -55.59 22.81 9.88
C ILE A 10 -54.66 21.67 9.37
N LEU A 11 -53.84 21.91 8.34
CA LEU A 11 -52.88 20.93 7.82
C LEU A 11 -51.80 20.62 8.86
N ALA A 12 -51.26 21.63 9.57
CA ALA A 12 -50.30 21.46 10.63
C ALA A 12 -50.87 20.66 11.83
N ILE A 13 -52.11 20.87 12.19
CA ILE A 13 -52.81 20.12 13.28
C ILE A 13 -53.05 18.67 12.85
N ILE A 14 -53.40 18.40 11.59
CA ILE A 14 -53.57 17.04 11.09
C ILE A 14 -52.23 16.29 11.05
N ILE A 15 -51.15 16.93 10.63
CA ILE A 15 -49.80 16.34 10.65
C ILE A 15 -49.31 16.07 12.08
N LEU A 16 -49.51 17.02 13.01
CA LEU A 16 -49.18 16.80 14.42
C LEU A 16 -50.05 15.71 15.07
N SER A 17 -51.35 15.63 14.76
CA SER A 17 -52.20 14.60 15.30
C SER A 17 -51.89 13.21 14.74
N SER A 18 -51.50 13.09 13.46
CA SER A 18 -51.09 11.83 12.88
C SER A 18 -49.72 11.34 13.45
N VAL A 19 -48.78 12.25 13.73
CA VAL A 19 -47.50 11.90 14.39
C VAL A 19 -47.75 11.48 15.85
N VAL A 20 -48.65 12.16 16.59
CA VAL A 20 -48.99 11.79 17.97
C VAL A 20 -49.78 10.47 18.03
N VAL A 21 -50.66 10.19 17.06
CA VAL A 21 -51.36 8.90 16.99
C VAL A 21 -50.45 7.76 16.60
N CYS A 22 -49.46 8.00 15.73
CA CYS A 22 -48.40 7.01 15.45
C CYS A 22 -47.50 6.74 16.67
N TYR A 23 -47.22 7.76 17.48
CA TYR A 23 -46.47 7.59 18.74
C TYR A 23 -47.30 6.89 19.84
N SER A 24 -48.60 7.13 19.92
CA SER A 24 -49.47 6.54 20.94
C SER A 24 -49.95 5.13 20.61
N GLN A 25 -49.78 4.65 19.37
CA GLN A 25 -50.16 3.31 18.94
C GLN A 25 -49.01 2.32 18.80
N ASN A 26 -47.81 2.63 19.31
CA ASN A 26 -46.64 1.73 19.24
C ASN A 26 -46.35 1.15 17.84
N TRP A 27 -46.62 1.92 16.78
CA TRP A 27 -46.29 1.50 15.42
C TRP A 27 -44.81 1.59 15.10
N PHE A 28 -44.03 2.28 15.96
CA PHE A 28 -42.58 2.19 16.05
C PHE A 28 -42.21 1.42 17.31
N GLN A 29 -42.52 0.15 17.36
CA GLN A 29 -41.73 -0.74 18.24
C GLN A 29 -40.33 -0.80 17.64
N PRO A 30 -39.26 -0.50 18.35
CA PRO A 30 -37.95 -0.89 17.93
C PRO A 30 -37.92 -2.42 17.93
N THR A 31 -38.09 -2.98 16.75
CA THR A 31 -37.97 -4.41 16.53
C THR A 31 -36.48 -4.71 16.62
N LYS A 32 -36.07 -5.39 17.65
CA LYS A 32 -34.73 -5.80 18.05
C LYS A 32 -33.79 -4.62 18.39
N GLU A 33 -33.21 -4.68 19.58
CA GLU A 33 -31.98 -3.95 19.85
C GLU A 33 -31.04 -4.28 18.69
N GLU A 34 -30.53 -3.26 18.02
CA GLU A 34 -29.43 -3.46 17.09
C GLU A 34 -28.35 -4.20 17.84
N PRO A 35 -27.76 -5.27 17.29
CA PRO A 35 -26.72 -6.01 17.95
C PRO A 35 -25.61 -5.02 18.34
N LYS A 36 -25.25 -4.97 19.60
CA LYS A 36 -24.13 -4.17 20.09
C LYS A 36 -22.85 -4.85 19.61
N PHE A 37 -22.35 -4.44 18.47
CA PHE A 37 -21.06 -4.89 17.97
C PHE A 37 -19.94 -4.37 18.90
N GLN A 38 -18.92 -5.21 19.09
CA GLN A 38 -17.67 -4.73 19.68
C GLN A 38 -17.00 -3.77 18.67
N PRO A 39 -16.34 -2.69 19.16
CA PRO A 39 -15.50 -1.87 18.28
C PRO A 39 -14.43 -2.74 17.61
N LEU A 40 -14.09 -2.43 16.35
CA LEU A 40 -12.96 -3.03 15.65
C LEU A 40 -11.71 -2.95 16.55
N GLN A 41 -11.01 -4.06 16.72
CA GLN A 41 -9.67 -4.06 17.29
C GLN A 41 -8.70 -3.49 16.26
N SER A 42 -7.62 -2.92 16.72
CA SER A 42 -6.69 -2.18 15.87
C SER A 42 -5.98 -3.04 14.82
N ASN A 43 -5.94 -4.34 14.95
CA ASN A 43 -5.25 -5.27 14.04
C ASN A 43 -6.17 -6.40 13.52
N ALA A 44 -7.48 -6.19 13.58
CA ALA A 44 -8.43 -7.20 13.12
C ALA A 44 -8.32 -7.41 11.61
N LEU A 45 -8.12 -8.65 11.18
CA LEU A 45 -8.16 -9.02 9.77
C LEU A 45 -9.56 -8.77 9.22
N GLU A 46 -9.68 -7.91 8.21
CA GLU A 46 -10.96 -7.43 7.67
C GLU A 46 -11.56 -8.40 6.67
N ILE A 47 -11.74 -9.65 7.08
CA ILE A 47 -12.41 -10.73 6.36
C ILE A 47 -13.59 -11.22 7.18
N TYR A 48 -14.74 -11.38 6.56
CA TYR A 48 -15.91 -11.98 7.16
C TYR A 48 -15.64 -13.45 7.47
N GLY A 49 -15.83 -13.83 8.73
CA GLY A 49 -15.39 -15.10 9.31
C GLY A 49 -14.33 -14.91 10.41
N ASN A 50 -13.67 -13.75 10.48
CA ASN A 50 -12.84 -13.36 11.62
C ASN A 50 -13.73 -12.97 12.81
N ALA A 51 -14.30 -13.99 13.46
CA ALA A 51 -15.33 -13.80 14.47
C ALA A 51 -14.78 -13.25 15.79
N ASN A 52 -13.53 -13.55 16.13
CA ASN A 52 -12.84 -13.09 17.35
C ASN A 52 -12.16 -11.72 17.17
N MET A 53 -12.10 -11.22 15.90
CA MET A 53 -11.52 -9.92 15.53
C MET A 53 -9.99 -9.83 15.77
N ASP A 54 -9.26 -10.92 15.61
CA ASP A 54 -7.79 -10.91 15.63
C ASP A 54 -7.17 -10.83 14.22
N SER A 55 -5.90 -11.19 14.06
CA SER A 55 -5.17 -11.06 12.80
C SER A 55 -5.25 -12.28 11.87
N ALA A 56 -6.03 -13.31 12.21
CA ALA A 56 -6.13 -14.55 11.45
C ALA A 56 -7.57 -15.10 11.45
N ILE A 57 -7.83 -16.07 10.59
CA ILE A 57 -9.06 -16.89 10.67
C ILE A 57 -8.63 -18.31 10.97
N ASP A 58 -8.98 -18.79 12.18
CA ASP A 58 -8.56 -20.09 12.67
C ASP A 58 -9.61 -20.73 13.61
N GLN A 59 -9.20 -21.74 14.39
CA GLN A 59 -10.09 -22.48 15.26
C GLN A 59 -10.60 -21.65 16.45
N ASP A 60 -9.95 -20.54 16.79
CA ASP A 60 -10.41 -19.61 17.82
C ASP A 60 -11.65 -18.84 17.35
N ASP A 61 -11.78 -18.55 16.04
CA ASP A 61 -12.99 -17.99 15.43
C ASP A 61 -14.16 -18.96 15.53
N VAL A 62 -13.93 -20.24 15.22
CA VAL A 62 -14.94 -21.30 15.37
C VAL A 62 -15.42 -21.42 16.82
N THR A 63 -14.50 -21.24 17.75
CA THR A 63 -14.81 -21.22 19.18
C THR A 63 -15.59 -19.98 19.56
N TYR A 64 -15.21 -18.81 19.05
CA TYR A 64 -15.85 -17.54 19.36
C TYR A 64 -17.26 -17.43 18.76
N ILE A 65 -17.44 -17.80 17.47
CA ILE A 65 -18.75 -17.78 16.85
C ILE A 65 -19.72 -18.74 17.54
N THR A 66 -19.22 -19.87 18.05
CA THR A 66 -20.06 -20.79 18.85
C THR A 66 -20.58 -20.12 20.11
N LYS A 67 -19.80 -19.27 20.78
CA LYS A 67 -20.25 -18.48 21.93
C LYS A 67 -21.30 -17.45 21.54
N ILE A 68 -21.13 -16.78 20.37
CA ILE A 68 -22.11 -15.81 19.85
C ILE A 68 -23.46 -16.52 19.61
N ILE A 69 -23.44 -17.66 18.90
CA ILE A 69 -24.66 -18.45 18.59
C ILE A 69 -25.38 -18.89 19.87
N ASN A 70 -24.63 -19.28 20.90
CA ASN A 70 -25.21 -19.69 22.19
C ASN A 70 -25.68 -18.52 23.07
N GLY A 71 -25.38 -17.27 22.70
CA GLY A 71 -25.67 -16.07 23.48
C GLY A 71 -24.69 -15.81 24.62
N ASP A 72 -23.51 -16.46 24.62
CA ASP A 72 -22.45 -16.33 25.62
C ASP A 72 -21.42 -15.24 25.26
N ALA A 73 -21.48 -14.69 24.05
CA ALA A 73 -20.63 -13.58 23.58
C ALA A 73 -21.43 -12.61 22.70
N ASN A 74 -20.94 -11.37 22.60
CA ASN A 74 -21.51 -10.38 21.68
C ASN A 74 -21.10 -10.67 20.23
N ALA A 75 -21.97 -10.33 19.28
CA ALA A 75 -21.64 -10.33 17.88
C ALA A 75 -20.49 -9.32 17.57
N THR A 76 -19.63 -9.68 16.62
CA THR A 76 -18.57 -8.83 16.10
C THR A 76 -18.84 -8.40 14.67
N ALA A 77 -18.08 -7.46 14.15
CA ALA A 77 -18.29 -6.91 12.81
C ALA A 77 -18.13 -7.96 11.70
N PHE A 78 -17.28 -8.98 11.89
CA PHE A 78 -16.97 -10.00 10.89
C PHE A 78 -17.49 -11.40 11.24
N ALA A 79 -18.36 -11.53 12.27
CA ALA A 79 -18.89 -12.82 12.70
C ALA A 79 -19.96 -13.40 11.76
N ASP A 80 -20.65 -12.55 10.97
CA ASP A 80 -21.58 -12.96 9.91
C ASP A 80 -20.78 -13.34 8.65
N ALA A 81 -20.23 -14.56 8.66
CA ALA A 81 -19.22 -15.00 7.69
C ALA A 81 -19.75 -15.13 6.25
N ASN A 82 -21.05 -15.37 6.10
CA ASN A 82 -21.73 -15.45 4.80
C ASN A 82 -22.44 -14.15 4.39
N ASN A 83 -22.44 -13.15 5.31
CA ASN A 83 -23.04 -11.81 5.15
C ASN A 83 -24.53 -11.85 4.77
N ASP A 84 -25.30 -12.76 5.36
CA ASP A 84 -26.74 -12.86 5.14
C ASP A 84 -27.59 -12.10 6.18
N GLY A 85 -26.95 -11.50 7.19
CA GLY A 85 -27.53 -10.72 8.27
C GLY A 85 -27.97 -11.54 9.49
N ILE A 86 -27.63 -12.84 9.55
CA ILE A 86 -27.98 -13.74 10.65
C ILE A 86 -26.72 -14.49 11.06
N ILE A 87 -26.32 -14.40 12.32
CA ILE A 87 -25.19 -15.18 12.82
C ILE A 87 -25.70 -16.52 13.35
N ASP A 88 -25.43 -17.60 12.61
CA ASP A 88 -25.89 -18.95 12.94
C ASP A 88 -24.89 -20.06 12.53
N GLN A 89 -25.38 -21.29 12.38
CA GLN A 89 -24.54 -22.45 12.04
C GLN A 89 -23.93 -22.30 10.62
N ALA A 90 -24.57 -21.59 9.69
CA ALA A 90 -24.06 -21.41 8.34
C ALA A 90 -22.77 -20.58 8.34
N ASP A 91 -22.64 -19.57 9.24
CA ASP A 91 -21.41 -18.80 9.39
C ASP A 91 -20.28 -19.65 9.96
N LYS A 92 -20.59 -20.47 10.96
CA LYS A 92 -19.61 -21.41 11.50
C LYS A 92 -19.13 -22.40 10.43
N ASP A 93 -20.02 -22.88 9.57
CA ASP A 93 -19.67 -23.78 8.46
C ASP A 93 -18.81 -23.03 7.42
N GLN A 94 -19.12 -21.75 7.14
CA GLN A 94 -18.30 -20.91 6.27
C GLN A 94 -16.90 -20.66 6.84
N ILE A 95 -16.78 -20.38 8.15
CA ILE A 95 -15.47 -20.24 8.82
C ILE A 95 -14.65 -21.51 8.68
N ASN A 96 -15.24 -22.68 8.95
CA ASN A 96 -14.54 -23.94 8.75
C ASN A 96 -14.11 -24.14 7.30
N ALA A 97 -14.97 -23.78 6.32
CA ALA A 97 -14.63 -23.88 4.91
C ALA A 97 -13.46 -22.96 4.53
N ILE A 98 -13.35 -21.77 5.12
CA ILE A 98 -12.22 -20.86 4.92
C ILE A 98 -10.94 -21.50 5.50
N ILE A 99 -10.98 -22.02 6.72
CA ILE A 99 -9.85 -22.68 7.38
C ILE A 99 -9.38 -23.91 6.59
N ASP A 100 -10.32 -24.69 6.05
CA ASP A 100 -10.02 -25.92 5.30
C ASP A 100 -9.66 -25.66 3.83
N GLY A 101 -9.66 -24.38 3.35
CA GLY A 101 -9.41 -24.03 1.94
C GLY A 101 -10.50 -24.55 0.98
N THR A 102 -11.71 -24.79 1.46
CA THR A 102 -12.83 -25.35 0.65
C THR A 102 -13.96 -24.36 0.43
N ALA A 103 -13.83 -23.12 0.93
CA ALA A 103 -14.80 -22.07 0.72
C ALA A 103 -14.95 -21.77 -0.80
N SER A 104 -16.19 -21.54 -1.25
CA SER A 104 -16.46 -21.16 -2.64
C SER A 104 -16.41 -19.66 -2.88
N GLN A 105 -16.35 -18.87 -1.82
CA GLN A 105 -16.23 -17.41 -1.84
C GLN A 105 -15.63 -16.90 -0.55
N LEU A 106 -15.05 -15.71 -0.63
CA LEU A 106 -14.56 -14.94 0.50
C LEU A 106 -15.18 -13.55 0.47
N ILE A 107 -15.67 -13.06 1.61
CA ILE A 107 -16.25 -11.73 1.76
C ILE A 107 -15.32 -10.92 2.63
N LEU A 108 -14.90 -9.73 2.17
CA LEU A 108 -13.91 -8.92 2.84
C LEU A 108 -14.07 -7.43 2.52
N LEU A 109 -13.40 -6.58 3.28
CA LEU A 109 -13.21 -5.19 2.93
C LEU A 109 -11.95 -5.05 2.06
N ASP A 110 -12.06 -4.37 0.92
CA ASP A 110 -10.91 -4.10 0.05
C ASP A 110 -9.97 -3.04 0.66
N GLY A 111 -8.90 -2.64 -0.05
CA GLY A 111 -7.96 -1.63 0.41
C GLY A 111 -8.53 -0.20 0.53
N ASN A 112 -9.76 0.05 0.07
CA ASN A 112 -10.50 1.29 0.28
C ASN A 112 -11.56 1.15 1.39
N GLY A 113 -11.69 -0.03 2.02
CA GLY A 113 -12.74 -0.34 2.99
C GLY A 113 -14.11 -0.65 2.36
N GLU A 114 -14.16 -0.92 1.06
CA GLU A 114 -15.39 -1.30 0.36
C GLU A 114 -15.63 -2.82 0.49
N LEU A 115 -16.86 -3.20 0.74
CA LEU A 115 -17.26 -4.61 0.83
C LEU A 115 -17.22 -5.27 -0.54
N ILE A 116 -16.42 -6.33 -0.66
CA ILE A 116 -16.32 -7.13 -1.88
C ILE A 116 -16.52 -8.62 -1.57
N THR A 117 -16.93 -9.37 -2.59
CA THR A 117 -16.94 -10.84 -2.58
C THR A 117 -16.01 -11.34 -3.66
N VAL A 118 -15.13 -12.28 -3.32
CA VAL A 118 -14.21 -12.93 -4.24
C VAL A 118 -14.59 -14.40 -4.38
N SER A 119 -14.79 -14.84 -5.62
CA SER A 119 -15.09 -16.23 -5.96
C SER A 119 -13.84 -17.10 -5.84
N LEU A 120 -13.94 -18.28 -5.24
CA LEU A 120 -12.84 -19.21 -5.03
C LEU A 120 -13.08 -20.56 -5.72
N PRO A 121 -12.03 -21.28 -6.11
CA PRO A 121 -10.62 -20.88 -6.08
C PRO A 121 -10.26 -19.91 -7.21
N VAL A 122 -9.22 -19.08 -6.98
CA VAL A 122 -8.62 -18.22 -8.01
C VAL A 122 -7.49 -18.97 -8.70
N ASN A 123 -7.55 -19.11 -10.02
CA ASN A 123 -6.55 -19.82 -10.82
C ASN A 123 -5.99 -18.98 -11.98
N ARG A 124 -6.62 -17.84 -12.29
CA ARG A 124 -6.24 -16.98 -13.41
C ARG A 124 -6.27 -15.54 -12.98
N ILE A 125 -5.12 -14.90 -12.98
CA ILE A 125 -4.91 -13.57 -12.40
C ILE A 125 -4.44 -12.61 -13.50
N VAL A 126 -5.09 -11.45 -13.61
CA VAL A 126 -4.54 -10.27 -14.28
C VAL A 126 -4.04 -9.30 -13.21
N ILE A 127 -2.85 -8.78 -13.39
CA ILE A 127 -2.20 -7.90 -12.41
C ILE A 127 -1.94 -6.52 -12.99
N GLU A 128 -2.17 -5.49 -12.18
CA GLU A 128 -1.81 -4.12 -12.48
C GLU A 128 -0.74 -3.65 -11.51
N TYR A 129 0.31 -3.04 -12.05
CA TYR A 129 1.42 -2.42 -11.35
C TYR A 129 2.39 -3.39 -10.65
N ILE A 130 3.63 -2.92 -10.45
CA ILE A 130 4.75 -3.73 -9.96
C ILE A 130 4.50 -4.31 -8.57
N GLN A 131 3.86 -3.57 -7.66
CA GLN A 131 3.58 -4.07 -6.31
C GLN A 131 2.72 -5.35 -6.30
N ASN A 132 1.78 -5.50 -7.25
CA ASN A 132 1.01 -6.72 -7.40
C ASN A 132 1.84 -7.84 -8.08
N ALA A 133 2.79 -7.49 -8.96
CA ALA A 133 3.73 -8.46 -9.52
C ALA A 133 4.64 -9.05 -8.43
N GLU A 134 5.15 -8.20 -7.53
CA GLU A 134 5.93 -8.66 -6.39
C GLU A 134 5.10 -9.50 -5.42
N LEU A 135 3.86 -9.06 -5.09
CA LEU A 135 2.97 -9.83 -4.23
C LEU A 135 2.68 -11.23 -4.79
N VAL A 136 2.42 -11.33 -6.09
CA VAL A 136 2.21 -12.62 -6.76
C VAL A 136 3.43 -13.52 -6.61
N ARG A 137 4.66 -12.98 -6.78
CA ARG A 137 5.89 -13.73 -6.52
C ARG A 137 6.00 -14.19 -5.07
N ILE A 138 5.75 -13.26 -4.12
CA ILE A 138 5.79 -13.55 -2.68
C ILE A 138 4.83 -14.70 -2.31
N LEU A 139 3.68 -14.77 -2.97
CA LEU A 139 2.66 -15.79 -2.74
C LEU A 139 2.82 -17.04 -3.61
N GLU A 140 3.88 -17.14 -4.42
CA GLU A 140 4.13 -18.31 -5.31
C GLU A 140 2.97 -18.58 -6.30
N LEU A 141 2.53 -17.51 -7.00
CA LEU A 141 1.39 -17.53 -7.92
C LEU A 141 1.80 -17.10 -9.33
N GLU A 142 3.07 -17.19 -9.68
CA GLU A 142 3.59 -16.78 -10.99
C GLU A 142 2.96 -17.56 -12.16
N ASP A 143 2.61 -18.81 -11.95
CA ASP A 143 1.98 -19.65 -12.95
C ASP A 143 0.51 -19.32 -13.23
N GLU A 144 -0.18 -18.65 -12.28
CA GLU A 144 -1.57 -18.22 -12.39
C GLU A 144 -1.73 -16.89 -13.13
N VAL A 145 -0.61 -16.15 -13.36
CA VAL A 145 -0.65 -14.85 -14.05
C VAL A 145 -0.85 -15.03 -15.54
N VAL A 146 -1.97 -14.53 -16.06
CA VAL A 146 -2.33 -14.62 -17.48
C VAL A 146 -2.22 -13.29 -18.22
N GLY A 147 -2.22 -12.16 -17.50
CA GLY A 147 -2.11 -10.84 -18.08
C GLY A 147 -1.57 -9.81 -17.11
N CYS A 148 -1.02 -8.72 -17.65
CA CYS A 148 -0.47 -7.64 -16.86
C CYS A 148 -0.63 -6.28 -17.54
N ASP A 149 -0.53 -5.20 -16.74
CA ASP A 149 -0.49 -3.85 -17.27
C ASP A 149 0.85 -3.51 -17.96
N PHE A 150 0.94 -2.31 -18.54
CA PHE A 150 2.14 -1.89 -19.26
C PHE A 150 3.38 -1.71 -18.36
N CYS A 151 3.20 -1.41 -17.07
CA CYS A 151 4.31 -1.27 -16.13
C CYS A 151 4.98 -2.62 -15.89
N VAL A 152 4.18 -3.63 -15.58
CA VAL A 152 4.65 -5.00 -15.41
C VAL A 152 5.16 -5.58 -16.73
N ASP A 153 4.50 -5.28 -17.86
CA ASP A 153 4.91 -5.78 -19.20
C ASP A 153 6.35 -5.41 -19.56
N LYS A 154 6.82 -4.23 -19.15
CA LYS A 154 8.21 -3.82 -19.35
C LYS A 154 9.22 -4.64 -18.55
N LEU A 155 8.84 -5.10 -17.38
CA LEU A 155 9.69 -5.81 -16.42
C LEU A 155 9.34 -7.29 -16.29
N LYS A 156 8.39 -7.80 -17.08
CA LYS A 156 7.91 -9.18 -16.93
C LYS A 156 8.99 -10.24 -17.16
N SER A 157 10.02 -9.96 -17.96
CA SER A 157 11.17 -10.86 -18.13
C SER A 157 12.03 -10.98 -16.88
N ILE A 158 11.95 -10.03 -15.97
CA ILE A 158 12.63 -10.04 -14.67
C ILE A 158 11.74 -10.70 -13.62
N TYR A 159 10.50 -10.23 -13.48
CA TYR A 159 9.58 -10.75 -12.47
C TYR A 159 9.02 -12.13 -12.80
N PHE A 160 8.93 -12.50 -14.06
CA PHE A 160 8.33 -13.76 -14.53
C PHE A 160 9.21 -14.46 -15.58
N PRO A 161 10.51 -14.74 -15.27
CA PRO A 161 11.43 -15.34 -16.24
C PRO A 161 10.95 -16.69 -16.77
N GLU A 162 10.15 -17.42 -15.98
CA GLU A 162 9.63 -18.75 -16.30
C GLU A 162 8.56 -18.71 -17.40
N ASN A 163 7.70 -17.68 -17.41
CA ASN A 163 6.50 -17.64 -18.24
C ASN A 163 6.20 -16.26 -18.87
N ALA A 164 7.16 -15.33 -18.88
CA ALA A 164 6.98 -13.97 -19.41
C ALA A 164 6.36 -13.92 -20.82
N ALA A 165 6.67 -14.89 -21.68
CA ALA A 165 6.15 -14.95 -23.05
C ALA A 165 4.64 -15.27 -23.13
N SER A 166 4.07 -15.88 -22.10
CA SER A 166 2.64 -16.24 -22.03
C SER A 166 1.78 -15.17 -21.38
N ILE A 167 2.38 -14.22 -20.63
CA ILE A 167 1.68 -13.11 -19.98
C ILE A 167 1.36 -12.03 -21.01
N VAL A 168 0.07 -11.76 -21.19
CA VAL A 168 -0.44 -10.81 -22.18
C VAL A 168 -0.53 -9.40 -21.58
N SER A 169 -0.05 -8.38 -22.31
CA SER A 169 -0.24 -6.98 -21.93
C SER A 169 -1.68 -6.54 -22.13
N VAL A 170 -2.32 -6.02 -21.08
CA VAL A 170 -3.70 -5.51 -21.10
C VAL A 170 -3.77 -3.97 -21.10
N GLY A 171 -2.66 -3.28 -21.38
CA GLY A 171 -2.61 -1.83 -21.53
C GLY A 171 -2.38 -1.08 -20.22
N GLN A 172 -3.06 0.05 -20.04
CA GLN A 172 -2.80 0.99 -18.94
C GLN A 172 -3.48 0.56 -17.65
N MET A 173 -2.81 0.74 -16.49
CA MET A 173 -3.32 0.37 -15.18
C MET A 173 -4.60 1.09 -14.75
N TYR A 174 -4.77 2.36 -15.11
CA TYR A 174 -6.00 3.11 -14.74
C TYR A 174 -7.17 2.90 -15.70
N ASN A 175 -6.88 2.50 -16.92
CA ASN A 175 -7.87 2.25 -17.96
C ASN A 175 -7.35 1.13 -18.88
N PRO A 176 -7.42 -0.13 -18.43
CA PRO A 176 -6.96 -1.28 -19.21
C PRO A 176 -7.81 -1.48 -20.46
N ASP A 177 -7.30 -2.27 -21.39
CA ASP A 177 -8.09 -2.81 -22.49
C ASP A 177 -9.01 -3.91 -21.92
N TYR A 178 -10.26 -3.54 -21.64
CA TYR A 178 -11.25 -4.44 -21.04
C TYR A 178 -11.57 -5.65 -21.91
N GLU A 179 -11.50 -5.52 -23.25
CA GLU A 179 -11.71 -6.64 -24.16
C GLU A 179 -10.53 -7.63 -24.07
N ALA A 180 -9.31 -7.11 -23.99
CA ALA A 180 -8.13 -7.93 -23.75
C ALA A 180 -8.21 -8.67 -22.41
N VAL A 181 -8.58 -7.99 -21.34
CA VAL A 181 -8.79 -8.62 -20.01
C VAL A 181 -9.82 -9.74 -20.12
N LEU A 182 -11.01 -9.47 -20.65
CA LEU A 182 -12.09 -10.47 -20.76
C LEU A 182 -11.71 -11.66 -21.63
N SER A 183 -10.89 -11.45 -22.68
CA SER A 183 -10.43 -12.54 -23.57
C SER A 183 -9.53 -13.56 -22.85
N LEU A 184 -8.88 -13.14 -21.75
CA LEU A 184 -8.03 -13.99 -20.94
C LEU A 184 -8.83 -14.86 -19.96
N ASN A 185 -10.14 -14.60 -19.78
CA ASN A 185 -11.00 -15.26 -18.80
C ASN A 185 -10.35 -15.33 -17.41
N PRO A 186 -9.94 -14.20 -16.81
CA PRO A 186 -9.38 -14.22 -15.48
C PRO A 186 -10.49 -14.39 -14.43
N ASP A 187 -10.13 -14.99 -13.30
CA ASP A 187 -11.00 -15.03 -12.12
C ASP A 187 -10.91 -13.69 -11.39
N VAL A 188 -9.70 -13.13 -11.29
CA VAL A 188 -9.40 -11.90 -10.56
C VAL A 188 -8.57 -10.93 -11.40
N LEU A 189 -8.92 -9.65 -11.31
CA LEU A 189 -8.04 -8.52 -11.63
C LEU A 189 -7.52 -7.92 -10.31
N LEU A 190 -6.23 -8.11 -10.00
CA LEU A 190 -5.55 -7.36 -8.93
C LEU A 190 -5.31 -5.94 -9.42
N SER A 191 -6.17 -5.05 -9.00
CA SER A 191 -6.20 -3.69 -9.52
C SER A 191 -5.25 -2.75 -8.76
N PHE A 192 -4.72 -1.78 -9.49
CA PHE A 192 -4.04 -0.64 -8.92
C PHE A 192 -4.91 0.61 -9.06
N SER A 193 -5.32 1.17 -7.95
CA SER A 193 -5.94 2.50 -7.88
C SER A 193 -6.12 2.90 -6.41
N ASN A 194 -5.97 4.18 -6.14
CA ASN A 194 -6.28 4.76 -4.83
C ASN A 194 -7.65 5.45 -4.79
N ALA A 195 -8.52 5.17 -5.76
CA ALA A 195 -9.86 5.73 -5.85
C ALA A 195 -10.90 4.63 -6.01
N ALA A 196 -11.77 4.46 -5.01
CA ALA A 196 -12.87 3.50 -5.02
C ALA A 196 -13.76 3.62 -6.29
N SER A 197 -13.97 4.84 -6.80
CA SER A 197 -14.72 5.05 -8.04
C SER A 197 -14.06 4.41 -9.27
N THR A 198 -12.73 4.38 -9.34
CA THR A 198 -12.01 3.72 -10.44
C THR A 198 -12.13 2.21 -10.34
N ILE A 199 -12.06 1.64 -9.13
CA ILE A 199 -12.27 0.20 -8.89
C ILE A 199 -13.70 -0.20 -9.29
N ALA A 200 -14.72 0.54 -8.83
CA ALA A 200 -16.10 0.31 -9.20
C ALA A 200 -16.35 0.43 -10.71
N GLU A 201 -15.72 1.38 -11.40
CA GLU A 201 -15.78 1.51 -12.85
C GLU A 201 -15.22 0.27 -13.55
N LYS A 202 -14.04 -0.21 -13.15
CA LYS A 202 -13.43 -1.43 -13.70
C LYS A 202 -14.36 -2.64 -13.49
N ALA A 203 -14.84 -2.85 -12.27
CA ALA A 203 -15.77 -3.94 -11.96
C ALA A 203 -17.03 -3.90 -12.85
N SER A 204 -17.58 -2.72 -13.12
CA SER A 204 -18.74 -2.56 -13.99
C SER A 204 -18.49 -2.95 -15.47
N LYS A 205 -17.23 -2.88 -15.92
CA LYS A 205 -16.81 -3.19 -17.30
C LYS A 205 -16.28 -4.61 -17.47
N LEU A 206 -16.07 -5.34 -16.38
CA LEU A 206 -15.51 -6.69 -16.33
C LEU A 206 -16.49 -7.71 -15.73
N PRO A 207 -17.63 -7.98 -16.39
CA PRO A 207 -18.60 -8.93 -15.86
C PRO A 207 -18.00 -10.33 -15.72
N GLY A 208 -18.13 -10.92 -14.53
CA GLY A 208 -17.61 -12.25 -14.22
C GLY A 208 -16.13 -12.28 -13.82
N VAL A 209 -15.49 -11.10 -13.63
CA VAL A 209 -14.14 -10.96 -13.09
C VAL A 209 -14.21 -10.21 -11.77
N ASP A 210 -13.67 -10.77 -10.71
CA ASP A 210 -13.61 -10.10 -9.42
C ASP A 210 -12.46 -9.06 -9.43
N VAL A 211 -12.80 -7.79 -9.24
CA VAL A 211 -11.81 -6.70 -9.23
C VAL A 211 -11.44 -6.41 -7.79
N VAL A 212 -10.19 -6.69 -7.44
CA VAL A 212 -9.69 -6.62 -6.07
C VAL A 212 -8.61 -5.55 -5.94
N PHE A 213 -8.80 -4.59 -5.03
CA PHE A 213 -7.79 -3.62 -4.63
C PHE A 213 -7.30 -3.93 -3.21
N LEU A 214 -6.02 -4.27 -3.06
CA LEU A 214 -5.46 -4.73 -1.79
C LEU A 214 -4.90 -3.63 -0.89
N GLY A 215 -4.76 -2.39 -1.41
CA GLY A 215 -4.25 -1.27 -0.61
C GLY A 215 -2.74 -1.29 -0.35
N LEU A 216 -1.96 -2.02 -1.15
CA LEU A 216 -0.50 -2.17 -0.97
C LEU A 216 0.31 -0.86 -1.10
N TYR A 217 -0.34 0.26 -1.34
CA TYR A 217 0.26 1.58 -1.46
C TYR A 217 0.24 2.39 -0.14
N TYR A 218 -0.46 1.91 0.90
CA TYR A 218 -0.71 2.67 2.13
C TYR A 218 -0.05 2.04 3.36
N PRO A 219 1.31 2.04 3.47
CA PRO A 219 1.96 1.62 4.69
C PRO A 219 1.67 2.63 5.81
N ASN A 220 1.65 2.15 7.05
CA ASN A 220 1.59 2.99 8.24
C ASN A 220 2.70 2.53 9.18
N VAL A 221 3.82 3.24 9.20
CA VAL A 221 5.00 2.82 9.97
C VAL A 221 4.86 3.07 11.47
N THR A 222 3.88 3.87 11.91
CA THR A 222 3.59 4.09 13.34
C THR A 222 2.66 3.03 13.91
N ASN A 223 1.87 2.38 13.07
CA ASN A 223 1.03 1.25 13.39
C ASN A 223 0.99 0.27 12.20
N PRO A 224 2.08 -0.46 11.96
CA PRO A 224 2.24 -1.24 10.74
C PRO A 224 1.24 -2.38 10.61
N GLU A 225 0.83 -3.01 11.71
CA GLU A 225 -0.12 -4.12 11.73
C GLU A 225 -1.52 -3.71 11.21
N ASP A 226 -1.95 -2.46 11.49
CA ASP A 226 -3.24 -1.92 11.06
C ASP A 226 -3.19 -1.24 9.69
N SER A 227 -2.05 -1.22 9.02
CA SER A 227 -1.95 -0.55 7.73
C SER A 227 -2.76 -1.30 6.67
N ALA A 228 -3.37 -0.55 5.73
CA ALA A 228 -4.01 -1.16 4.56
C ALA A 228 -3.02 -2.04 3.76
N PHE A 229 -1.74 -1.69 3.79
CA PHE A 229 -0.66 -2.47 3.20
C PHE A 229 -0.55 -3.87 3.84
N MET A 230 -0.47 -3.95 5.17
CA MET A 230 -0.38 -5.23 5.90
C MET A 230 -1.66 -6.05 5.74
N GLN A 231 -2.82 -5.38 5.88
CA GLN A 231 -4.12 -6.00 5.63
C GLN A 231 -4.20 -6.59 4.21
N GLY A 232 -3.69 -5.87 3.21
CA GLY A 232 -3.68 -6.34 1.82
C GLY A 232 -2.86 -7.61 1.61
N ILE A 233 -1.69 -7.71 2.25
CA ILE A 233 -0.84 -8.91 2.21
C ILE A 233 -1.57 -10.11 2.83
N LEU A 234 -2.12 -9.93 4.05
CA LEU A 234 -2.82 -11.01 4.76
C LEU A 234 -4.10 -11.44 4.02
N LYS A 235 -4.90 -10.49 3.55
CA LYS A 235 -6.10 -10.78 2.73
C LYS A 235 -5.76 -11.58 1.48
N ALA A 236 -4.65 -11.22 0.80
CA ALA A 236 -4.19 -11.97 -0.36
C ALA A 236 -3.87 -13.43 -0.03
N GLY A 237 -3.30 -13.69 1.15
CA GLY A 237 -3.07 -15.06 1.63
C GLY A 237 -4.35 -15.92 1.64
N TYR A 238 -5.49 -15.35 2.07
CA TYR A 238 -6.78 -16.04 2.07
C TYR A 238 -7.43 -16.12 0.70
N ILE A 239 -7.33 -15.05 -0.11
CA ILE A 239 -7.88 -15.04 -1.50
C ILE A 239 -7.23 -16.11 -2.36
N PHE A 240 -5.93 -16.33 -2.20
CA PHE A 240 -5.15 -17.21 -3.06
C PHE A 240 -4.76 -18.54 -2.41
N ASP A 241 -5.28 -18.85 -1.23
CA ASP A 241 -4.90 -20.05 -0.44
C ASP A 241 -3.36 -20.12 -0.24
N ARG A 242 -2.78 -19.01 0.22
CA ARG A 242 -1.35 -18.83 0.49
C ARG A 242 -1.10 -18.14 1.84
N VAL A 243 -1.91 -18.46 2.84
CA VAL A 243 -1.82 -17.86 4.19
C VAL A 243 -0.43 -18.02 4.81
N PRO A 244 0.26 -19.18 4.71
CA PRO A 244 1.61 -19.32 5.26
C PRO A 244 2.61 -18.35 4.64
N GLN A 245 2.63 -18.19 3.31
CA GLN A 245 3.54 -17.29 2.60
C GLN A 245 3.26 -15.82 2.94
N ALA A 246 1.97 -15.44 2.95
CA ALA A 246 1.56 -14.09 3.33
C ALA A 246 1.99 -13.75 4.76
N THR A 247 1.81 -14.70 5.70
CA THR A 247 2.17 -14.52 7.11
C THR A 247 3.69 -14.44 7.30
N GLU A 248 4.46 -15.28 6.61
CA GLU A 248 5.92 -15.25 6.65
C GLU A 248 6.46 -13.89 6.19
N TYR A 249 5.95 -13.41 5.05
CA TYR A 249 6.34 -12.11 4.52
C TYR A 249 5.91 -10.94 5.43
N ALA A 250 4.68 -10.97 5.95
CA ALA A 250 4.18 -9.97 6.88
C ALA A 250 5.05 -9.90 8.15
N ASN A 251 5.41 -11.04 8.73
CA ASN A 251 6.29 -11.10 9.90
C ASN A 251 7.69 -10.53 9.60
N TRP A 252 8.27 -10.89 8.46
CA TRP A 252 9.57 -10.33 8.04
C TRP A 252 9.54 -8.80 7.95
N LEU A 253 8.48 -8.22 7.36
CA LEU A 253 8.30 -6.77 7.29
C LEU A 253 8.14 -6.13 8.67
N LEU A 254 7.38 -6.76 9.56
CA LEU A 254 7.19 -6.28 10.93
C LEU A 254 8.49 -6.32 11.72
N ASP A 255 9.25 -7.40 11.64
CA ASP A 255 10.53 -7.55 12.31
C ASP A 255 11.52 -6.47 11.85
N LEU A 256 11.62 -6.24 10.54
CA LEU A 256 12.49 -5.21 9.98
C LEU A 256 12.04 -3.80 10.40
N THR A 257 10.74 -3.54 10.36
CA THR A 257 10.16 -2.27 10.85
C THR A 257 10.48 -2.04 12.32
N ASN A 258 10.35 -3.07 13.16
CA ASN A 258 10.65 -3.01 14.60
C ASN A 258 12.14 -2.76 14.87
N ILE A 259 13.04 -3.40 14.11
CA ILE A 259 14.49 -3.17 14.23
C ILE A 259 14.81 -1.69 13.95
N ILE A 260 14.27 -1.14 12.85
CA ILE A 260 14.55 0.24 12.45
C ILE A 260 13.95 1.22 13.45
N SER A 261 12.66 1.07 13.77
CA SER A 261 11.93 2.00 14.64
C SER A 261 12.47 2.03 16.07
N THR A 262 12.88 0.86 16.62
CA THR A 262 13.47 0.77 17.96
C THR A 262 14.77 1.57 18.05
N LYS A 263 15.62 1.50 17.04
CA LYS A 263 16.86 2.30 16.97
C LYS A 263 16.54 3.77 16.78
N ALA A 264 15.65 4.12 15.85
CA ALA A 264 15.23 5.50 15.62
C ALA A 264 14.67 6.17 16.89
N ALA A 265 13.93 5.42 17.72
CA ALA A 265 13.39 5.90 18.99
C ALA A 265 14.44 6.28 20.05
N THR A 266 15.71 5.91 19.86
CA THR A 266 16.81 6.32 20.75
C THR A 266 17.33 7.73 20.45
N LEU A 267 16.97 8.31 19.29
CA LEU A 267 17.41 9.64 18.88
C LEU A 267 16.66 10.73 19.68
N THR A 268 17.39 11.70 20.20
CA THR A 268 16.78 12.94 20.71
C THR A 268 16.38 13.85 19.56
N GLU A 269 15.50 14.84 19.79
CA GLU A 269 15.10 15.78 18.75
C GLU A 269 16.28 16.55 18.12
N GLU A 270 17.32 16.86 18.93
CA GLU A 270 18.52 17.54 18.44
C GLU A 270 19.45 16.62 17.62
N GLN A 271 19.28 15.31 17.71
CA GLN A 271 20.05 14.33 16.94
C GLN A 271 19.39 13.96 15.60
N LYS A 272 18.11 14.29 15.45
CA LYS A 272 17.40 13.99 14.20
C LYS A 272 17.93 14.85 13.06
N GLN A 273 18.23 14.19 11.94
CA GLN A 273 18.61 14.86 10.70
C GLN A 273 17.38 15.41 10.01
N THR A 274 17.42 16.66 9.55
CA THR A 274 16.37 17.25 8.74
C THR A 274 16.46 16.76 7.31
N VAL A 275 15.31 16.31 6.76
CA VAL A 275 15.24 15.61 5.48
C VAL A 275 14.23 16.27 4.55
N PHE A 276 14.63 16.57 3.33
CA PHE A 276 13.74 16.95 2.24
C PHE A 276 13.52 15.79 1.29
N LEU A 277 12.26 15.42 1.08
CA LEU A 277 11.86 14.36 0.16
C LEU A 277 11.09 14.97 -1.01
N THR A 278 11.61 14.80 -2.21
CA THR A 278 11.02 15.34 -3.42
C THR A 278 11.14 14.36 -4.58
N ASN A 279 10.52 14.67 -5.72
CA ASN A 279 10.76 13.95 -6.96
C ASN A 279 11.82 14.69 -7.79
N TYR A 280 12.55 13.93 -8.61
CA TYR A 280 13.39 14.55 -9.63
C TYR A 280 12.53 15.43 -10.53
N PRO A 281 12.91 16.68 -10.77
CA PRO A 281 12.12 17.61 -11.58
C PRO A 281 12.17 17.20 -13.05
N TYR A 282 11.16 16.54 -13.53
CA TYR A 282 11.02 16.08 -14.91
C TYR A 282 10.72 17.21 -15.93
N ALA A 283 10.35 18.36 -15.44
CA ALA A 283 10.18 19.57 -16.25
C ALA A 283 10.70 20.76 -15.44
N ALA A 284 11.09 21.85 -16.12
CA ALA A 284 11.40 23.12 -15.48
C ALA A 284 10.10 23.68 -14.84
N SER A 285 9.71 23.13 -13.71
CA SER A 285 8.56 23.56 -12.93
C SER A 285 9.01 24.62 -11.93
N ALA A 286 8.27 25.71 -11.84
CA ALA A 286 8.47 26.72 -10.81
C ALA A 286 8.10 26.21 -9.40
N THR A 287 7.48 25.03 -9.32
CA THR A 287 7.04 24.42 -8.05
C THR A 287 7.78 23.12 -7.81
N ILE A 288 8.21 22.92 -6.57
CA ILE A 288 8.92 21.74 -6.09
C ILE A 288 7.93 20.93 -5.25
N LYS A 289 7.89 19.61 -5.46
CA LYS A 289 7.02 18.75 -4.66
C LYS A 289 7.72 18.42 -3.34
N ALA A 290 7.04 18.61 -2.22
CA ALA A 290 7.46 18.16 -0.89
C ALA A 290 6.56 17.00 -0.45
N TYR A 291 7.12 15.79 -0.27
CA TYR A 291 6.35 14.63 0.17
C TYR A 291 6.02 14.73 1.66
N ALA A 292 4.80 14.32 2.02
CA ALA A 292 4.23 14.42 3.36
C ALA A 292 3.83 13.03 3.92
N THR A 293 3.20 12.97 5.09
CA THR A 293 2.99 11.71 5.82
C THR A 293 2.06 10.70 5.16
N VAL A 294 1.14 11.13 4.29
CA VAL A 294 0.26 10.21 3.57
C VAL A 294 1.00 9.46 2.45
N ASP A 295 2.16 9.95 2.03
CA ASP A 295 3.00 9.29 1.04
C ASP A 295 3.95 8.28 1.68
N THR A 296 4.23 7.17 0.98
CA THR A 296 5.19 6.16 1.43
C THR A 296 6.55 6.76 1.79
N LEU A 297 7.06 7.73 1.00
CA LEU A 297 8.35 8.37 1.31
C LEU A 297 8.32 9.16 2.62
N GLY A 298 7.20 9.81 2.94
CA GLY A 298 7.02 10.44 4.25
C GLY A 298 7.08 9.42 5.39
N GLN A 299 6.46 8.25 5.20
CA GLN A 299 6.52 7.13 6.14
C GLN A 299 7.94 6.55 6.25
N VAL A 300 8.63 6.36 5.13
CA VAL A 300 10.04 5.93 5.07
C VAL A 300 10.94 6.86 5.89
N CYS A 301 10.78 8.17 5.76
CA CYS A 301 11.54 9.15 6.52
C CYS A 301 11.30 9.04 8.03
N ILE A 302 10.04 8.92 8.45
CA ILE A 302 9.67 8.74 9.87
C ILE A 302 10.29 7.45 10.42
N LEU A 303 10.14 6.35 9.70
CA LEU A 303 10.67 5.05 10.12
C LEU A 303 12.19 5.07 10.30
N SER A 304 12.91 5.71 9.37
CA SER A 304 14.37 5.84 9.44
C SER A 304 14.89 6.80 10.53
N GLY A 305 14.00 7.50 11.23
CA GLY A 305 14.34 8.47 12.28
C GLY A 305 14.62 9.88 11.75
N GLY A 306 14.37 10.14 10.47
CA GLY A 306 14.55 11.46 9.86
C GLY A 306 13.42 12.43 10.24
N GLU A 307 13.75 13.71 10.30
CA GLU A 307 12.79 14.79 10.46
C GLU A 307 12.43 15.40 9.11
N ASN A 308 11.26 15.06 8.58
CA ASN A 308 10.80 15.60 7.30
C ASN A 308 10.47 17.10 7.44
N ILE A 309 11.19 17.98 6.73
CA ILE A 309 10.96 19.44 6.77
C ILE A 309 9.55 19.85 6.30
N ALA A 310 8.87 19.01 5.50
CA ALA A 310 7.49 19.25 5.11
C ALA A 310 6.52 19.29 6.32
N LYS A 311 6.95 18.88 7.52
CA LYS A 311 6.16 19.01 8.77
C LYS A 311 5.71 20.44 9.08
N SER A 312 6.42 21.43 8.55
CA SER A 312 6.06 22.85 8.67
C SER A 312 4.86 23.26 7.81
N LEU A 313 4.43 22.40 6.85
CA LEU A 313 3.34 22.70 5.93
C LEU A 313 1.97 22.32 6.53
N PRO A 314 0.93 23.14 6.31
CA PRO A 314 -0.41 22.90 6.89
C PRO A 314 -1.05 21.56 6.49
N THR A 315 -0.68 21.03 5.32
CA THR A 315 -1.24 19.79 4.76
C THR A 315 -0.42 18.54 5.09
N TYR A 316 0.61 18.65 5.93
CA TYR A 316 1.55 17.57 6.22
C TYR A 316 0.90 16.25 6.65
N LEU A 317 -0.12 16.32 7.52
CA LEU A 317 -0.81 15.13 8.04
C LEU A 317 -1.98 14.66 7.18
N SER A 318 -2.35 15.40 6.14
CA SER A 318 -3.58 15.14 5.37
C SER A 318 -3.38 14.96 3.87
N ALA A 319 -2.17 15.20 3.35
CA ALA A 319 -1.86 15.08 1.93
C ALA A 319 -0.64 14.19 1.72
N SER A 320 -0.56 13.58 0.52
CA SER A 320 0.65 12.85 0.11
C SER A 320 1.81 13.79 -0.21
N SER A 321 1.52 15.02 -0.66
CA SER A 321 2.54 16.03 -0.97
C SER A 321 1.93 17.42 -1.01
N ALA A 322 2.80 18.44 -0.89
CA ALA A 322 2.49 19.83 -1.14
C ALA A 322 3.44 20.41 -2.21
N ASN A 323 3.02 21.47 -2.89
CA ASN A 323 3.89 22.22 -3.76
C ASN A 323 4.52 23.37 -2.96
N VAL A 324 5.84 23.51 -3.06
CA VAL A 324 6.62 24.58 -2.44
C VAL A 324 7.44 25.29 -3.52
N ASP A 325 7.97 26.47 -3.21
CA ASP A 325 8.93 27.18 -4.04
C ASP A 325 10.37 27.00 -3.54
N ALA A 326 11.30 27.50 -4.31
CA ALA A 326 12.71 27.38 -3.96
C ALA A 326 13.10 28.25 -2.73
N GLU A 327 12.41 29.37 -2.49
CA GLU A 327 12.67 30.24 -1.33
C GLU A 327 12.33 29.49 -0.05
N TRP A 328 11.19 28.80 -0.03
CA TRP A 328 10.81 27.94 1.11
C TRP A 328 11.87 26.85 1.38
N LEU A 329 12.36 26.17 0.34
CA LEU A 329 13.38 25.13 0.54
C LEU A 329 14.69 25.71 1.09
N ILE A 330 15.10 26.88 0.60
CA ILE A 330 16.29 27.60 1.09
C ILE A 330 16.11 28.00 2.54
N ASP A 331 14.94 28.49 2.92
CA ASP A 331 14.65 28.88 4.31
C ASP A 331 14.62 27.66 5.28
N GLN A 332 14.24 26.48 4.80
CA GLN A 332 14.27 25.25 5.61
C GLN A 332 15.66 24.64 5.76
N ASP A 333 16.54 24.83 4.78
CA ASP A 333 17.95 24.38 4.73
C ASP A 333 18.17 22.98 5.31
N PRO A 334 17.69 21.90 4.66
CA PRO A 334 17.74 20.54 5.19
C PRO A 334 19.16 19.98 5.21
N ASP A 335 19.44 19.07 6.17
CA ASP A 335 20.70 18.32 6.26
C ASP A 335 20.85 17.30 5.12
N PHE A 336 19.72 16.72 4.66
CA PHE A 336 19.67 15.71 3.60
C PHE A 336 18.56 16.00 2.60
N ILE A 337 18.81 15.67 1.32
CA ILE A 337 17.82 15.73 0.24
C ILE A 337 17.78 14.37 -0.47
N PHE A 338 16.59 13.78 -0.59
CA PHE A 338 16.36 12.58 -1.38
C PHE A 338 15.42 12.89 -2.55
N LEU A 339 15.92 12.65 -3.77
CA LEU A 339 15.20 12.83 -5.02
C LEU A 339 14.65 11.48 -5.47
N HIS A 340 13.34 11.31 -5.36
CA HIS A 340 12.66 10.13 -5.85
C HIS A 340 12.55 10.17 -7.37
N THR A 341 12.81 9.06 -8.03
CA THR A 341 12.65 8.88 -9.47
C THR A 341 11.42 8.02 -9.79
N VAL A 342 10.95 8.04 -11.01
CA VAL A 342 9.89 7.15 -11.50
C VAL A 342 10.36 6.47 -12.79
N HIS A 343 9.95 5.23 -12.95
CA HIS A 343 10.39 4.36 -14.05
C HIS A 343 9.51 4.44 -15.30
N TYR A 344 8.42 5.21 -15.28
CA TYR A 344 7.37 5.12 -16.30
C TYR A 344 6.91 6.47 -16.84
N THR A 345 6.58 6.46 -18.14
CA THR A 345 5.88 7.57 -18.80
C THR A 345 4.38 7.43 -18.57
N PHE A 346 3.78 8.39 -17.85
CA PHE A 346 2.34 8.45 -17.65
C PHE A 346 1.68 9.47 -18.57
N SER A 347 0.54 9.13 -19.17
CA SER A 347 -0.32 10.06 -19.93
C SER A 347 0.39 10.82 -21.04
N GLY A 348 1.36 10.22 -21.73
CA GLY A 348 2.09 10.83 -22.84
C GLY A 348 3.12 11.87 -22.42
N VAL A 349 3.38 12.07 -21.15
CA VAL A 349 4.48 12.87 -20.64
C VAL A 349 5.72 11.98 -20.57
N THR A 350 6.72 12.29 -21.41
CA THR A 350 8.03 11.65 -21.33
C THR A 350 8.78 12.31 -20.19
N TYR A 351 8.92 11.61 -19.09
CA TYR A 351 9.85 12.00 -18.05
C TYR A 351 11.25 11.64 -18.51
N ALA A 352 12.22 12.57 -18.37
CA ALA A 352 13.63 12.25 -18.54
C ALA A 352 14.04 11.40 -17.32
N ASP A 353 13.85 10.10 -17.44
CA ASP A 353 13.99 9.15 -16.35
C ASP A 353 15.45 8.79 -16.17
N PRO A 354 16.05 9.04 -15.01
CA PRO A 354 17.29 8.36 -14.70
C PRO A 354 16.99 6.87 -14.67
N ALA A 355 17.69 6.11 -15.49
CA ALA A 355 17.59 4.67 -15.49
C ALA A 355 17.90 4.14 -14.07
N GLN A 356 17.02 3.28 -13.56
CA GLN A 356 17.03 2.80 -12.18
C GLN A 356 16.29 1.46 -12.06
N GLY A 357 16.46 0.77 -10.95
CA GLY A 357 15.74 -0.45 -10.63
C GLY A 357 16.43 -1.71 -11.16
N LEU A 358 15.66 -2.78 -11.21
CA LEU A 358 16.17 -4.13 -11.53
C LEU A 358 16.63 -4.32 -12.98
N ASP A 359 16.23 -3.48 -13.91
CA ASP A 359 16.59 -3.58 -15.33
C ASP A 359 17.76 -2.68 -15.75
N VAL A 360 18.47 -2.11 -14.79
CA VAL A 360 19.58 -1.16 -15.01
C VAL A 360 20.81 -1.55 -14.21
N ASP A 361 21.99 -1.50 -14.84
CA ASP A 361 23.27 -1.88 -14.22
C ASP A 361 24.25 -0.72 -14.15
N ASP A 362 23.96 0.42 -14.80
CA ASP A 362 24.84 1.59 -14.89
C ASP A 362 24.22 2.80 -14.19
N PRO A 363 24.85 3.37 -13.14
CA PRO A 363 24.34 4.54 -12.42
C PRO A 363 24.53 5.87 -13.15
N ALA A 364 25.16 5.91 -14.33
CA ALA A 364 25.51 7.16 -15.04
C ALA A 364 24.32 8.08 -15.28
N SER A 365 23.12 7.51 -15.51
CA SER A 365 21.88 8.29 -15.66
C SER A 365 21.49 8.99 -14.36
N MET A 366 21.56 8.32 -13.21
CA MET A 366 21.33 8.94 -11.90
C MET A 366 22.40 10.00 -11.59
N ALA A 367 23.68 9.73 -11.92
CA ALA A 367 24.76 10.68 -11.74
C ALA A 367 24.49 11.98 -12.51
N THR A 368 24.10 11.89 -13.79
CA THR A 368 23.74 13.04 -14.61
C THR A 368 22.58 13.83 -14.01
N CYS A 369 21.58 13.15 -13.50
CA CYS A 369 20.43 13.79 -12.86
C CYS A 369 20.80 14.51 -11.57
N LEU A 370 21.64 13.89 -10.73
CA LEU A 370 22.15 14.51 -9.50
C LEU A 370 22.95 15.77 -9.83
N GLU A 371 23.89 15.69 -10.78
CA GLU A 371 24.69 16.84 -11.20
C GLU A 371 23.82 17.99 -11.71
N SER A 372 22.81 17.68 -12.52
CA SER A 372 21.84 18.66 -13.00
C SER A 372 21.06 19.34 -11.88
N TYR A 373 20.77 18.62 -10.80
CA TYR A 373 20.06 19.18 -9.64
C TYR A 373 20.98 20.08 -8.80
N ILE A 374 22.13 19.58 -8.37
CA ILE A 374 23.03 20.29 -7.46
C ILE A 374 23.75 21.48 -8.11
N SER A 375 23.90 21.48 -9.44
CA SER A 375 24.53 22.60 -10.18
C SER A 375 23.61 23.82 -10.34
N GLN A 376 22.36 23.76 -9.89
CA GLN A 376 21.47 24.91 -9.93
C GLN A 376 21.94 25.99 -8.94
N PRO A 377 22.22 27.23 -9.41
CA PRO A 377 22.80 28.27 -8.55
C PRO A 377 21.97 28.58 -7.30
N MET A 378 20.65 28.38 -7.37
CA MET A 378 19.74 28.62 -6.27
C MET A 378 19.91 27.62 -5.11
N PHE A 379 20.46 26.45 -5.35
CA PHE A 379 20.67 25.39 -4.34
C PHE A 379 22.13 25.27 -3.86
N ALA A 380 23.03 26.05 -4.42
CA ALA A 380 24.45 25.94 -4.16
C ALA A 380 24.84 26.13 -2.68
N ASP A 381 24.07 26.93 -1.95
CA ASP A 381 24.33 27.26 -0.55
C ASP A 381 23.58 26.37 0.44
N LEU A 382 22.74 25.42 -0.02
CA LEU A 382 22.04 24.48 0.86
C LEU A 382 23.02 23.59 1.60
N THR A 383 22.80 23.39 2.90
CA THR A 383 23.61 22.52 3.77
C THR A 383 23.75 21.11 3.18
N ALA A 384 22.67 20.52 2.67
CA ALA A 384 22.72 19.21 2.03
C ALA A 384 23.65 19.20 0.79
N VAL A 385 23.66 20.24 -0.03
CA VAL A 385 24.52 20.33 -1.22
C VAL A 385 25.99 20.51 -0.84
N GLN A 386 26.26 21.38 0.12
CA GLN A 386 27.63 21.65 0.61
C GLN A 386 28.28 20.43 1.25
N ASN A 387 27.47 19.58 1.90
CA ASN A 387 27.93 18.37 2.59
C ASN A 387 27.89 17.11 1.71
N ASN A 388 27.48 17.20 0.44
CA ASN A 388 27.23 16.06 -0.46
C ASN A 388 26.17 15.09 0.07
N HIS A 389 25.14 15.59 0.75
CA HIS A 389 24.01 14.84 1.28
C HIS A 389 22.78 14.89 0.38
N VAL A 390 22.98 14.93 -0.92
CA VAL A 390 21.91 14.86 -1.93
C VAL A 390 21.96 13.51 -2.62
N TYR A 391 20.86 12.77 -2.57
CA TYR A 391 20.78 11.41 -3.07
C TYR A 391 19.62 11.27 -4.05
N ILE A 392 19.78 10.43 -5.06
CA ILE A 392 18.69 9.94 -5.91
C ILE A 392 18.35 8.53 -5.45
N ILE A 393 17.07 8.27 -5.21
CA ILE A 393 16.54 6.98 -4.78
C ILE A 393 15.59 6.40 -5.82
N ALA A 394 15.63 5.09 -5.98
CA ALA A 394 14.75 4.37 -6.90
C ALA A 394 13.28 4.53 -6.51
N GLY A 395 12.42 4.59 -7.52
CA GLY A 395 10.97 4.63 -7.35
C GLY A 395 10.42 3.38 -6.68
N ASP A 396 11.14 2.27 -6.77
CA ASP A 396 10.82 1.00 -6.15
C ASP A 396 10.64 1.13 -4.63
N PHE A 397 11.44 1.96 -3.97
CA PHE A 397 11.32 2.24 -2.52
C PHE A 397 10.04 2.98 -2.11
N ARG A 398 9.26 3.43 -3.07
CA ARG A 398 7.97 4.07 -2.84
C ARG A 398 6.79 3.20 -3.25
N ASN A 399 6.94 2.41 -4.32
CA ASN A 399 5.80 1.90 -5.07
C ASN A 399 5.67 0.36 -5.06
N ASN A 400 6.62 -0.36 -4.47
CA ASN A 400 6.65 -1.82 -4.52
C ASN A 400 6.01 -2.49 -3.29
N ALA A 401 5.82 -3.82 -3.33
CA ALA A 401 5.18 -4.60 -2.28
C ALA A 401 6.00 -4.70 -0.96
N MET A 402 7.21 -4.19 -0.95
CA MET A 402 8.00 -4.00 0.26
C MET A 402 7.54 -2.81 1.14
N GLY A 403 6.52 -2.06 0.71
CA GLY A 403 5.87 -0.97 1.46
C GLY A 403 6.78 0.17 1.90
N GLY A 404 7.88 0.38 1.20
CA GLY A 404 8.88 1.37 1.58
C GLY A 404 9.77 0.95 2.76
N VAL A 405 9.54 -0.19 3.41
CA VAL A 405 10.36 -0.65 4.55
C VAL A 405 11.81 -0.84 4.12
N LEU A 406 12.04 -1.42 2.95
CA LEU A 406 13.38 -1.56 2.38
C LEU A 406 14.02 -0.19 2.10
N GLY A 407 13.26 0.75 1.55
CA GLY A 407 13.71 2.15 1.39
C GLY A 407 14.10 2.79 2.72
N ALA A 408 13.39 2.47 3.82
CA ALA A 408 13.73 2.95 5.14
C ALA A 408 15.07 2.38 5.65
N VAL A 409 15.44 1.15 5.29
CA VAL A 409 16.77 0.58 5.61
C VAL A 409 17.87 1.39 4.94
N TYR A 410 17.71 1.72 3.65
CA TYR A 410 18.67 2.56 2.92
C TYR A 410 18.75 3.97 3.53
N LEU A 411 17.64 4.61 3.80
CA LEU A 411 17.62 5.94 4.41
C LEU A 411 18.20 5.93 5.81
N ALA A 412 17.82 4.99 6.67
CA ALA A 412 18.34 4.86 8.03
C ALA A 412 19.87 4.74 8.04
N LYS A 413 20.42 3.88 7.17
CA LYS A 413 21.87 3.71 7.03
C LYS A 413 22.57 4.97 6.50
N THR A 414 21.90 5.71 5.60
CA THR A 414 22.42 6.98 5.05
C THR A 414 22.43 8.09 6.11
N LEU A 415 21.32 8.23 6.86
CA LEU A 415 21.17 9.28 7.86
C LEU A 415 22.02 9.04 9.11
N TYR A 416 22.14 7.78 9.55
CA TYR A 416 22.75 7.41 10.83
C TYR A 416 23.62 6.15 10.70
N PRO A 417 24.75 6.20 9.95
CA PRO A 417 25.57 5.03 9.65
C PRO A 417 26.07 4.29 10.91
N ASP A 418 26.40 5.02 11.98
CA ASP A 418 26.87 4.44 13.24
C ASP A 418 25.75 3.76 14.04
N LEU A 419 24.55 4.37 14.11
CA LEU A 419 23.37 3.83 14.80
C LEU A 419 22.91 2.51 14.16
N TYR A 420 23.00 2.43 12.84
CA TYR A 420 22.61 1.27 12.04
C TYR A 420 23.84 0.50 11.52
N SER A 421 24.94 0.47 12.30
CA SER A 421 26.20 -0.20 11.91
C SER A 421 26.01 -1.69 11.58
N ASP A 422 25.07 -2.36 12.24
CA ASP A 422 24.70 -3.77 12.06
C ASP A 422 23.73 -4.05 10.90
N LEU A 423 23.23 -3.02 10.21
CA LEU A 423 22.38 -3.18 9.03
C LEU A 423 23.18 -2.94 7.75
N ASN A 424 23.08 -3.89 6.82
CA ASN A 424 23.56 -3.71 5.45
C ASN A 424 22.33 -3.70 4.51
N PRO A 425 21.98 -2.55 3.91
CA PRO A 425 20.84 -2.42 3.02
C PRO A 425 20.87 -3.38 1.83
N GLN A 426 22.03 -3.60 1.22
CA GLN A 426 22.19 -4.47 0.06
C GLN A 426 21.95 -5.93 0.43
N THR A 427 22.44 -6.41 1.57
CA THR A 427 22.17 -7.76 2.05
C THR A 427 20.67 -7.98 2.28
N ILE A 428 20.00 -7.05 2.97
CA ILE A 428 18.57 -7.14 3.25
C ILE A 428 17.75 -7.11 1.93
N HIS A 429 18.16 -6.26 0.99
CA HIS A 429 17.53 -6.18 -0.32
C HIS A 429 17.76 -7.47 -1.14
N GLN A 430 18.97 -8.03 -1.10
CA GLN A 430 19.28 -9.30 -1.74
C GLN A 430 18.45 -10.45 -1.15
N ASP A 431 18.29 -10.49 0.18
CA ASP A 431 17.43 -11.47 0.85
C ASP A 431 15.98 -11.35 0.39
N TYR A 432 15.45 -10.13 0.28
CA TYR A 432 14.12 -9.89 -0.28
C TYR A 432 13.97 -10.47 -1.71
N ILE A 433 14.94 -10.18 -2.58
CA ILE A 433 14.92 -10.65 -3.98
C ILE A 433 14.99 -12.18 -4.05
N THR A 434 15.86 -12.80 -3.25
CA THR A 434 16.10 -14.25 -3.34
C THR A 434 15.12 -15.10 -2.55
N GLN A 435 14.68 -14.66 -1.38
CA GLN A 435 13.80 -15.43 -0.50
C GLN A 435 12.32 -15.22 -0.86
N PHE A 436 11.90 -13.96 -1.06
CA PHE A 436 10.51 -13.64 -1.28
C PHE A 436 10.14 -13.53 -2.76
N LEU A 437 10.95 -12.85 -3.58
CA LEU A 437 10.69 -12.81 -5.02
C LEU A 437 11.17 -14.07 -5.73
N ARG A 438 12.06 -14.85 -5.14
CA ARG A 438 12.66 -16.09 -5.69
C ARG A 438 13.27 -15.86 -7.08
N LEU A 439 13.92 -14.71 -7.26
CA LEU A 439 14.60 -14.36 -8.49
C LEU A 439 16.08 -14.74 -8.40
N ASP A 440 16.60 -15.30 -9.50
CA ASP A 440 18.04 -15.49 -9.72
C ASP A 440 18.64 -14.13 -10.14
N TYR A 441 18.86 -13.28 -9.16
CA TYR A 441 19.30 -11.91 -9.36
C TYR A 441 20.35 -11.54 -8.32
N ASN A 442 21.45 -10.94 -8.75
CA ASN A 442 22.58 -10.56 -7.91
C ASN A 442 22.77 -9.04 -7.89
N LEU A 443 22.54 -8.40 -6.76
CA LEU A 443 22.70 -6.95 -6.59
C LEU A 443 24.17 -6.47 -6.66
N ASP A 444 25.15 -7.36 -6.54
CA ASP A 444 26.55 -7.00 -6.76
C ASP A 444 26.88 -6.80 -8.25
N GLU A 445 26.03 -7.33 -9.14
CA GLU A 445 26.24 -7.31 -10.58
C GLU A 445 25.19 -6.45 -11.32
N LYS A 446 24.02 -6.23 -10.72
CA LYS A 446 22.85 -5.63 -11.38
C LYS A 446 22.04 -4.77 -10.42
N GLY A 447 21.30 -3.83 -10.99
CA GLY A 447 20.35 -3.00 -10.27
C GLY A 447 20.94 -1.69 -9.76
N VAL A 448 20.20 -0.60 -9.96
CA VAL A 448 20.57 0.75 -9.50
C VAL A 448 19.46 1.31 -8.65
N PHE A 449 19.69 1.49 -7.36
CA PHE A 449 18.65 1.86 -6.39
C PHE A 449 18.96 3.14 -5.59
N LEU A 450 20.23 3.49 -5.42
CA LEU A 450 20.67 4.67 -4.69
C LEU A 450 21.91 5.27 -5.35
N TYR A 451 21.90 6.58 -5.57
CA TYR A 451 23.08 7.33 -6.04
C TYR A 451 23.21 8.68 -5.30
N PRO A 452 24.40 9.06 -4.79
CA PRO A 452 25.64 8.27 -4.70
C PRO A 452 25.47 7.00 -3.86
N ALA A 453 26.32 6.00 -4.12
CA ALA A 453 26.34 4.79 -3.31
C ALA A 453 26.81 5.06 -1.88
N LEU A 454 26.37 4.21 -0.97
CA LEU A 454 27.03 4.10 0.34
C LEU A 454 28.26 3.19 0.21
N THR A 455 29.24 3.40 1.10
CA THR A 455 30.34 2.46 1.27
C THR A 455 30.18 1.77 2.61
N ILE A 456 30.00 0.45 2.59
CA ILE A 456 29.84 -0.37 3.81
C ILE A 456 30.86 -1.49 3.76
N ASP A 457 31.75 -1.53 4.75
CA ASP A 457 32.83 -2.52 4.86
C ASP A 457 33.75 -2.60 3.63
N GLY A 458 33.76 -1.56 2.81
CA GLY A 458 34.56 -1.45 1.58
C GLY A 458 33.78 -1.76 0.31
N ASP A 459 32.54 -2.23 0.43
CA ASP A 459 31.66 -2.52 -0.71
C ASP A 459 30.79 -1.32 -1.08
N THR A 460 30.47 -1.22 -2.37
CA THR A 460 29.52 -0.25 -2.92
C THR A 460 28.08 -0.75 -2.68
N VAL A 461 27.22 0.09 -2.10
CA VAL A 461 25.82 -0.23 -1.80
C VAL A 461 24.92 0.78 -2.47
N GLY A 462 24.03 0.30 -3.35
CA GLY A 462 23.08 1.12 -4.12
C GLY A 462 23.14 0.88 -5.63
N TYR A 463 24.28 0.41 -6.15
CA TYR A 463 24.46 -0.04 -7.54
C TYR A 463 25.64 -1.02 -7.64
N PRO A 464 25.84 -1.72 -8.78
CA PRO A 464 26.85 -2.77 -8.93
C PRO A 464 28.29 -2.31 -8.65
N ASN A 465 29.07 -3.17 -8.02
CA ASN A 465 30.48 -2.95 -7.77
C ASN A 465 31.26 -2.83 -9.10
N GLY A 466 32.02 -1.74 -9.26
CA GLY A 466 32.84 -1.51 -10.46
C GLY A 466 32.15 -0.75 -11.59
N SER A 467 30.90 -0.34 -11.42
CA SER A 467 30.23 0.64 -12.27
C SER A 467 30.70 2.03 -11.87
N SER A 468 31.43 2.73 -12.73
CA SER A 468 32.02 4.07 -12.44
C SER A 468 31.65 5.08 -13.50
#